data_ad462fca8a8c7c6d59a2fb6bf90e8953
#
_entry.id   ad462fca8a8c7c6d59a2fb6bf90e8953
#
_cell.length_a   1.000
_cell.length_b   1.000
_cell.length_c   1.000
_cell.angle_alpha   90.00
_cell.angle_beta   90.00
_cell.angle_gamma   90.00
#
_symmetry.space_group_name_H-M   'P 1'
#
loop_
_entity.id
_entity.type
_entity.pdbx_description
1 polymer ?
#
loop_
_entity_poly.entity_id
_entity_poly.type
_entity_poly.pdbx_seq_one_letter_code
_entity_poly.pdbx_strand_id
1 'polypeptide(L)'
;MQQFYQEAPRQIPIAYSVDVLVVGSGPAGFAAAVNAARQGAKTLLVEALGNVGGIATSGLMSHFTGSVVSDFYEELLSRMAMRNEGDLRGKRTITIDPEQLKTLCLEMLAEAGAQLLLYTMAVDVIMEGNAVKGVIIENKGGRQAILAHTAIDASGDGDVAARANVPFTLGREGDHGMQPVTIMFKVGGVDTARAPLPGSFETTVDTAKGELQALAREKLPHPAGHVLLYETTLPGVITCNMTNCTDINGLRAEDLTR
;
A
#
# COMPACT_ATOMS: atom_id res chain seq x y z
N MET A 1 -30.47 -12.96 14.34
CA MET A 1 -30.91 -12.71 12.94
C MET A 1 -30.26 -11.43 12.48
N GLN A 2 -29.61 -11.45 11.34
CA GLN A 2 -29.04 -10.23 10.73
C GLN A 2 -30.21 -9.35 10.26
N GLN A 3 -30.21 -8.08 10.67
CA GLN A 3 -31.23 -7.11 10.23
C GLN A 3 -30.70 -6.42 8.96
N PHE A 4 -31.60 -6.17 8.02
CA PHE A 4 -31.28 -5.49 6.76
C PHE A 4 -32.04 -4.16 6.68
N TYR A 5 -31.36 -3.13 6.20
CA TYR A 5 -31.97 -1.87 5.77
C TYR A 5 -32.06 -1.85 4.25
N GLN A 6 -33.24 -1.59 3.72
CA GLN A 6 -33.44 -1.46 2.27
C GLN A 6 -33.11 -0.04 1.83
N GLU A 7 -31.99 0.14 1.13
CA GLU A 7 -31.66 1.43 0.51
C GLU A 7 -32.56 1.68 -0.71
N ALA A 8 -33.11 2.91 -0.81
CA ALA A 8 -33.95 3.28 -1.93
C ALA A 8 -33.13 3.33 -3.25
N PRO A 9 -33.68 2.86 -4.37
CA PRO A 9 -33.03 3.04 -5.67
C PRO A 9 -32.76 4.51 -5.97
N ARG A 10 -31.56 4.83 -6.48
CA ARG A 10 -31.16 6.18 -6.83
C ARG A 10 -30.41 6.22 -8.16
N GLN A 11 -30.57 7.31 -8.87
CA GLN A 11 -29.69 7.64 -10.00
C GLN A 11 -28.45 8.36 -9.44
N ILE A 12 -27.28 7.98 -9.94
CA ILE A 12 -26.02 8.61 -9.56
C ILE A 12 -25.37 9.22 -10.81
N PRO A 13 -24.68 10.37 -10.69
CA PRO A 13 -24.03 11.00 -11.83
C PRO A 13 -22.81 10.18 -12.29
N ILE A 14 -22.57 10.17 -13.60
CA ILE A 14 -21.32 9.70 -14.18
C ILE A 14 -20.31 10.86 -14.08
N ALA A 15 -19.35 10.75 -13.18
CA ALA A 15 -18.35 11.80 -12.97
C ALA A 15 -17.21 11.73 -13.99
N TYR A 16 -16.81 10.53 -14.40
CA TYR A 16 -15.71 10.31 -15.32
C TYR A 16 -16.03 9.20 -16.32
N SER A 17 -15.43 9.33 -17.51
CA SER A 17 -15.34 8.27 -18.51
C SER A 17 -13.92 8.27 -19.06
N VAL A 18 -13.22 7.13 -18.92
CA VAL A 18 -11.79 6.99 -19.18
C VAL A 18 -11.50 5.68 -19.95
N ASP A 19 -10.30 5.56 -20.50
CA ASP A 19 -9.87 4.32 -21.12
C ASP A 19 -9.40 3.34 -20.06
N VAL A 20 -8.59 3.82 -19.11
CA VAL A 20 -8.05 3.00 -18.02
C VAL A 20 -8.38 3.64 -16.68
N LEU A 21 -9.06 2.88 -15.84
CA LEU A 21 -9.28 3.20 -14.43
C LEU A 21 -8.37 2.32 -13.58
N VAL A 22 -7.61 2.93 -12.68
CA VAL A 22 -6.81 2.24 -11.68
C VAL A 22 -7.37 2.53 -10.30
N VAL A 23 -7.65 1.49 -9.51
CA VAL A 23 -8.17 1.61 -8.15
C VAL A 23 -7.08 1.22 -7.15
N GLY A 24 -6.68 2.20 -6.32
CA GLY A 24 -5.57 2.09 -5.37
C GLY A 24 -4.26 2.62 -5.95
N SER A 25 -3.60 3.50 -5.22
CA SER A 25 -2.35 4.17 -5.60
C SER A 25 -1.10 3.59 -4.91
N GLY A 26 -1.18 2.37 -4.40
CA GLY A 26 -0.02 1.64 -3.92
C GLY A 26 1.02 1.43 -5.03
N PRO A 27 2.16 0.78 -4.74
CA PRO A 27 3.23 0.60 -5.73
C PRO A 27 2.75 0.05 -7.08
N ALA A 28 1.83 -0.92 -7.06
CA ALA A 28 1.27 -1.52 -8.27
C ALA A 28 0.40 -0.53 -9.06
N GLY A 29 -0.54 0.15 -8.38
CA GLY A 29 -1.47 1.07 -9.05
C GLY A 29 -0.79 2.34 -9.54
N PHE A 30 0.16 2.88 -8.78
CA PHE A 30 1.00 3.98 -9.24
C PHE A 30 1.73 3.63 -10.54
N ALA A 31 2.42 2.48 -10.56
CA ALA A 31 3.13 2.02 -11.76
C ALA A 31 2.17 1.79 -12.94
N ALA A 32 1.02 1.17 -12.68
CA ALA A 32 0.01 0.92 -13.71
C ALA A 32 -0.53 2.22 -14.31
N ALA A 33 -0.87 3.20 -13.46
CA ALA A 33 -1.42 4.48 -13.92
C ALA A 33 -0.42 5.29 -14.77
N VAL A 34 0.84 5.39 -14.31
CA VAL A 34 1.89 6.10 -15.07
C VAL A 34 2.11 5.42 -16.42
N ASN A 35 2.24 4.09 -16.45
CA ASN A 35 2.52 3.39 -17.71
C ASN A 35 1.33 3.42 -18.66
N ALA A 36 0.09 3.28 -18.18
CA ALA A 36 -1.10 3.40 -19.03
C ALA A 36 -1.19 4.80 -19.67
N ALA A 37 -1.00 5.85 -18.87
CA ALA A 37 -1.03 7.22 -19.37
C ALA A 37 0.11 7.51 -20.38
N ARG A 38 1.33 7.01 -20.15
CA ARG A 38 2.45 7.11 -21.09
C ARG A 38 2.19 6.44 -22.43
N GLN A 39 1.33 5.43 -22.47
CA GLN A 39 0.87 4.82 -23.73
C GLN A 39 -0.27 5.59 -24.42
N GLY A 40 -0.64 6.76 -23.91
CA GLY A 40 -1.67 7.63 -24.48
C GLY A 40 -3.10 7.31 -24.06
N ALA A 41 -3.30 6.37 -23.13
CA ALA A 41 -4.62 6.08 -22.58
C ALA A 41 -5.09 7.20 -21.65
N LYS A 42 -6.34 7.64 -21.78
CA LYS A 42 -6.96 8.53 -20.80
C LYS A 42 -7.13 7.78 -19.49
N THR A 43 -6.23 8.03 -18.54
CA THR A 43 -6.09 7.27 -17.31
C THR A 43 -6.54 8.07 -16.09
N LEU A 44 -7.33 7.42 -15.22
CA LEU A 44 -7.70 7.95 -13.90
C LEU A 44 -7.25 6.96 -12.81
N LEU A 45 -6.52 7.45 -11.84
CA LEU A 45 -6.12 6.76 -10.62
C LEU A 45 -7.00 7.24 -9.47
N VAL A 46 -7.66 6.30 -8.79
CA VAL A 46 -8.52 6.57 -7.63
C VAL A 46 -7.85 6.04 -6.35
N GLU A 47 -7.81 6.86 -5.30
CA GLU A 47 -7.18 6.52 -4.04
C GLU A 47 -8.06 6.92 -2.85
N ALA A 48 -8.25 6.00 -1.92
CA ALA A 48 -9.04 6.23 -0.71
C ALA A 48 -8.38 7.19 0.29
N LEU A 49 -7.06 7.21 0.31
CA LEU A 49 -6.27 8.09 1.19
C LEU A 49 -6.02 9.45 0.54
N GLY A 50 -5.48 10.37 1.32
CA GLY A 50 -5.09 11.71 0.88
C GLY A 50 -3.70 11.81 0.28
N ASN A 51 -3.05 10.68 -0.01
CA ASN A 51 -1.72 10.64 -0.62
C ASN A 51 -1.51 9.33 -1.39
N VAL A 52 -0.50 9.30 -2.25
CA VAL A 52 -0.15 8.19 -3.11
C VAL A 52 1.00 7.33 -2.54
N GLY A 53 1.16 6.12 -3.04
CA GLY A 53 2.27 5.22 -2.73
C GLY A 53 1.93 4.10 -1.74
N GLY A 54 0.72 4.10 -1.16
CA GLY A 54 0.21 3.01 -0.32
C GLY A 54 1.15 2.64 0.83
N ILE A 55 1.51 1.36 0.96
CA ILE A 55 2.38 0.86 2.04
C ILE A 55 3.77 1.51 2.05
N ALA A 56 4.29 1.89 0.88
CA ALA A 56 5.61 2.52 0.76
C ALA A 56 5.64 3.96 1.30
N THR A 57 4.49 4.59 1.46
CA THR A 57 4.36 5.97 1.95
C THR A 57 3.53 6.03 3.23
N SER A 58 2.21 5.84 3.14
CA SER A 58 1.30 5.88 4.30
C SER A 58 1.56 4.76 5.30
N GLY A 59 1.95 3.58 4.83
CA GLY A 59 2.28 2.43 5.67
C GLY A 59 3.66 2.51 6.31
N LEU A 60 4.48 3.54 5.98
CA LEU A 60 5.85 3.73 6.49
C LEU A 60 6.80 2.56 6.22
N MET A 61 6.53 1.73 5.21
CA MET A 61 7.47 0.70 4.77
C MET A 61 8.71 1.40 4.19
N SER A 62 9.76 1.51 5.00
CA SER A 62 10.92 2.38 4.76
C SER A 62 11.91 1.87 3.73
N HIS A 63 11.60 0.78 3.02
CA HIS A 63 12.48 0.20 2.03
C HIS A 63 11.74 -0.65 1.01
N PHE A 64 12.29 -0.74 -0.19
CA PHE A 64 11.92 -1.77 -1.16
C PHE A 64 12.75 -3.03 -0.91
N THR A 65 12.10 -4.19 -0.95
CA THR A 65 12.73 -5.51 -0.83
C THR A 65 12.56 -6.29 -2.13
N GLY A 66 13.56 -7.11 -2.43
CA GLY A 66 13.58 -7.91 -3.65
C GLY A 66 14.13 -7.14 -4.85
N SER A 67 13.95 -7.71 -6.03
CA SER A 67 14.38 -7.11 -7.29
C SER A 67 13.30 -7.31 -8.36
N VAL A 68 13.07 -6.27 -9.13
CA VAL A 68 12.20 -6.30 -10.30
C VAL A 68 13.03 -5.77 -11.47
N VAL A 69 13.07 -6.51 -12.56
CA VAL A 69 13.69 -6.03 -13.80
C VAL A 69 12.65 -5.27 -14.61
N SER A 70 12.74 -3.96 -14.60
CA SER A 70 11.78 -3.08 -15.27
C SER A 70 12.36 -1.69 -15.44
N ASP A 71 12.24 -1.13 -16.65
CA ASP A 71 12.69 0.24 -16.95
C ASP A 71 12.00 1.27 -16.04
N PHE A 72 10.73 1.03 -15.71
CA PHE A 72 9.99 1.88 -14.79
C PHE A 72 10.60 1.87 -13.37
N TYR A 73 10.99 0.69 -12.87
CA TYR A 73 11.61 0.57 -11.56
C TYR A 73 12.99 1.23 -11.54
N GLU A 74 13.80 1.03 -12.59
CA GLU A 74 15.09 1.70 -12.73
C GLU A 74 14.96 3.23 -12.81
N GLU A 75 13.94 3.73 -13.52
CA GLU A 75 13.63 5.16 -13.54
C GLU A 75 13.28 5.67 -12.15
N LEU A 76 12.38 4.96 -11.42
CA LEU A 76 11.99 5.32 -10.07
C LEU A 76 13.20 5.41 -9.14
N LEU A 77 14.06 4.39 -9.16
CA LEU A 77 15.29 4.36 -8.36
C LEU A 77 16.23 5.50 -8.71
N SER A 78 16.43 5.76 -10.00
CA SER A 78 17.31 6.85 -10.46
C SER A 78 16.81 8.21 -9.99
N ARG A 79 15.49 8.46 -10.05
CA ARG A 79 14.88 9.71 -9.58
C ARG A 79 14.95 9.83 -8.04
N MET A 80 14.82 8.73 -7.31
CA MET A 80 15.02 8.69 -5.86
C MET A 80 16.48 8.94 -5.49
N ALA A 81 17.44 8.34 -6.20
CA ALA A 81 18.87 8.52 -5.97
C ALA A 81 19.30 9.98 -6.14
N MET A 82 18.80 10.66 -7.18
CA MET A 82 19.05 12.08 -7.39
C MET A 82 18.58 12.97 -6.24
N ARG A 83 17.55 12.54 -5.51
CA ARG A 83 17.02 13.26 -4.33
C ARG A 83 17.73 12.92 -3.04
N ASN A 84 18.23 11.68 -2.92
CA ASN A 84 18.82 11.12 -1.68
C ASN A 84 20.34 11.04 -1.71
N GLU A 85 21.00 11.64 -2.72
CA GLU A 85 22.47 11.67 -2.90
C GLU A 85 23.14 10.29 -2.82
N GLY A 86 22.52 9.23 -3.40
CA GLY A 86 23.09 7.88 -3.39
C GLY A 86 22.72 7.01 -4.59
N ASP A 87 23.64 6.14 -5.00
CA ASP A 87 23.34 5.10 -5.97
C ASP A 87 22.61 3.93 -5.28
N LEU A 88 21.35 3.72 -5.64
CA LEU A 88 20.48 2.70 -5.06
C LEU A 88 20.50 1.38 -5.84
N ARG A 89 21.09 1.37 -7.05
CA ARG A 89 21.12 0.20 -7.95
C ARG A 89 21.95 -0.94 -7.36
N GLY A 90 21.47 -2.15 -7.54
CA GLY A 90 22.15 -3.36 -7.08
C GLY A 90 22.05 -3.64 -5.57
N LYS A 91 21.38 -2.79 -4.80
CA LYS A 91 21.11 -3.06 -3.38
C LYS A 91 19.92 -3.99 -3.22
N ARG A 92 20.03 -5.00 -2.37
CA ARG A 92 18.93 -5.93 -2.05
C ARG A 92 17.80 -5.23 -1.29
N THR A 93 18.13 -4.23 -0.49
CA THR A 93 17.19 -3.42 0.27
C THR A 93 17.48 -1.97 -0.02
N ILE A 94 16.48 -1.25 -0.49
CA ILE A 94 16.60 0.16 -0.88
C ILE A 94 15.78 0.99 0.08
N THR A 95 16.47 1.78 0.90
CA THR A 95 15.81 2.69 1.85
C THR A 95 15.10 3.80 1.11
N ILE A 96 13.86 4.05 1.49
CA ILE A 96 12.99 5.09 0.94
C ILE A 96 12.71 6.18 1.97
N ASP A 97 12.65 7.43 1.50
CA ASP A 97 11.99 8.51 2.22
C ASP A 97 10.52 8.57 1.77
N PRO A 98 9.56 8.25 2.66
CA PRO A 98 8.15 8.23 2.28
C PRO A 98 7.63 9.59 1.80
N GLU A 99 8.10 10.70 2.36
CA GLU A 99 7.63 12.03 1.97
C GLU A 99 8.17 12.43 0.59
N GLN A 100 9.43 12.14 0.31
CA GLN A 100 10.00 12.33 -1.03
C GLN A 100 9.36 11.43 -2.07
N LEU A 101 9.05 10.19 -1.70
CA LEU A 101 8.38 9.25 -2.59
C LEU A 101 6.95 9.72 -2.94
N LYS A 102 6.17 10.26 -1.97
CA LYS A 102 4.86 10.88 -2.26
C LYS A 102 4.98 11.95 -3.33
N THR A 103 5.94 12.86 -3.17
CA THR A 103 6.18 13.94 -4.13
C THR A 103 6.57 13.41 -5.49
N LEU A 104 7.49 12.44 -5.54
CA LEU A 104 7.93 11.84 -6.78
C LEU A 104 6.80 11.10 -7.52
N CYS A 105 5.95 10.37 -6.79
CA CYS A 105 4.78 9.73 -7.38
C CYS A 105 3.82 10.75 -8.02
N LEU A 106 3.56 11.87 -7.34
CA LEU A 106 2.70 12.93 -7.88
C LEU A 106 3.30 13.57 -9.15
N GLU A 107 4.61 13.82 -9.16
CA GLU A 107 5.31 14.36 -10.33
C GLU A 107 5.23 13.39 -11.51
N MET A 108 5.54 12.11 -11.30
CA MET A 108 5.51 11.10 -12.36
C MET A 108 4.10 10.90 -12.94
N LEU A 109 3.05 10.94 -12.09
CA LEU A 109 1.65 10.91 -12.55
C LEU A 109 1.32 12.14 -13.40
N ALA A 110 1.71 13.33 -12.95
CA ALA A 110 1.46 14.57 -13.66
C ALA A 110 2.21 14.62 -15.00
N GLU A 111 3.48 14.23 -15.03
CA GLU A 111 4.31 14.15 -16.24
C GLU A 111 3.73 13.15 -17.26
N ALA A 112 3.16 12.06 -16.80
CA ALA A 112 2.51 11.06 -17.65
C ALA A 112 1.13 11.53 -18.16
N GLY A 113 0.54 12.57 -17.58
CA GLY A 113 -0.82 13.02 -17.88
C GLY A 113 -1.92 12.17 -17.24
N ALA A 114 -1.61 11.35 -16.24
CA ALA A 114 -2.59 10.59 -15.48
C ALA A 114 -3.40 11.51 -14.55
N GLN A 115 -4.73 11.36 -14.56
CA GLN A 115 -5.60 12.05 -13.61
C GLN A 115 -5.57 11.31 -12.27
N LEU A 116 -5.65 12.06 -11.16
CA LEU A 116 -5.66 11.52 -9.81
C LEU A 116 -6.87 12.03 -9.03
N LEU A 117 -7.55 11.12 -8.33
CA LEU A 117 -8.67 11.41 -7.46
C LEU A 117 -8.43 10.82 -6.07
N LEU A 118 -8.07 11.64 -5.12
CA LEU A 118 -7.80 11.29 -3.73
C LEU A 118 -9.09 11.31 -2.88
N TYR A 119 -9.01 10.76 -1.66
CA TYR A 119 -10.14 10.70 -0.70
C TYR A 119 -11.40 10.09 -1.32
N THR A 120 -11.22 9.10 -2.17
CA THR A 120 -12.30 8.49 -2.95
C THR A 120 -12.22 6.97 -2.87
N MET A 121 -13.24 6.37 -2.30
CA MET A 121 -13.35 4.91 -2.18
C MET A 121 -14.11 4.33 -3.37
N ALA A 122 -13.60 3.25 -3.96
CA ALA A 122 -14.37 2.39 -4.84
C ALA A 122 -15.23 1.47 -3.96
N VAL A 123 -16.55 1.61 -4.07
CA VAL A 123 -17.49 0.94 -3.16
C VAL A 123 -18.33 -0.13 -3.84
N ASP A 124 -18.33 -0.14 -5.19
CA ASP A 124 -19.03 -1.15 -5.98
C ASP A 124 -18.48 -1.17 -7.41
N VAL A 125 -18.90 -2.15 -8.21
CA VAL A 125 -18.51 -2.30 -9.63
C VAL A 125 -19.72 -2.14 -10.55
N ILE A 126 -19.45 -1.65 -11.75
CA ILE A 126 -20.44 -1.60 -12.85
C ILE A 126 -20.12 -2.75 -13.78
N MET A 127 -21.05 -3.70 -13.88
CA MET A 127 -20.89 -4.91 -14.68
C MET A 127 -21.78 -4.89 -15.92
N GLU A 128 -21.26 -5.40 -17.01
CA GLU A 128 -22.03 -5.77 -18.21
C GLU A 128 -21.68 -7.22 -18.56
N GLY A 129 -22.58 -8.13 -18.22
CA GLY A 129 -22.25 -9.56 -18.25
C GLY A 129 -21.07 -9.87 -17.30
N ASN A 130 -20.01 -10.43 -17.86
CA ASN A 130 -18.77 -10.74 -17.10
C ASN A 130 -17.69 -9.64 -17.23
N ALA A 131 -18.02 -8.50 -17.82
CA ALA A 131 -17.06 -7.42 -18.01
C ALA A 131 -17.29 -6.29 -16.99
N VAL A 132 -16.23 -5.88 -16.30
CA VAL A 132 -16.22 -4.66 -15.49
C VAL A 132 -16.19 -3.46 -16.44
N LYS A 133 -17.20 -2.60 -16.35
CA LYS A 133 -17.36 -1.39 -17.16
C LYS A 133 -17.07 -0.10 -16.37
N GLY A 134 -16.71 -0.26 -15.12
CA GLY A 134 -16.39 0.86 -14.26
C GLY A 134 -16.60 0.53 -12.80
N VAL A 135 -16.55 1.56 -11.97
CA VAL A 135 -16.78 1.44 -10.53
C VAL A 135 -17.75 2.52 -10.04
N ILE A 136 -18.40 2.22 -8.93
CA ILE A 136 -19.10 3.21 -8.12
C ILE A 136 -18.13 3.70 -7.05
N ILE A 137 -18.03 5.01 -6.91
CA ILE A 137 -17.19 5.65 -5.91
C ILE A 137 -18.05 6.41 -4.89
N GLU A 138 -17.46 6.60 -3.70
CA GLU A 138 -17.99 7.45 -2.65
C GLU A 138 -16.88 8.40 -2.18
N ASN A 139 -17.21 9.70 -2.12
CA ASN A 139 -16.32 10.75 -1.60
C ASN A 139 -17.15 11.90 -1.02
N LYS A 140 -16.52 13.00 -0.66
CA LYS A 140 -17.24 14.19 -0.12
C LYS A 140 -18.30 14.76 -1.08
N GLY A 141 -18.14 14.56 -2.39
CA GLY A 141 -19.12 14.94 -3.41
C GLY A 141 -20.30 13.96 -3.52
N GLY A 142 -20.31 12.88 -2.71
CA GLY A 142 -21.32 11.84 -2.71
C GLY A 142 -20.98 10.67 -3.64
N ARG A 143 -22.00 9.86 -3.90
CA ARG A 143 -21.90 8.64 -4.69
C ARG A 143 -21.95 8.93 -6.18
N GLN A 144 -20.98 8.45 -6.93
CA GLN A 144 -20.79 8.72 -8.36
C GLN A 144 -20.32 7.48 -9.10
N ALA A 145 -20.47 7.47 -10.42
CA ALA A 145 -19.98 6.42 -11.31
C ALA A 145 -18.73 6.90 -12.07
N ILE A 146 -17.78 5.99 -12.26
CA ILE A 146 -16.68 6.14 -13.20
C ILE A 146 -16.82 5.01 -14.22
N LEU A 147 -16.96 5.36 -15.50
CA LEU A 147 -16.96 4.40 -16.59
C LEU A 147 -15.55 4.22 -17.14
N ALA A 148 -15.19 3.00 -17.50
CA ALA A 148 -13.88 2.67 -18.05
C ALA A 148 -13.96 1.54 -19.07
N HIS A 149 -13.04 1.56 -20.06
CA HIS A 149 -12.86 0.42 -20.96
C HIS A 149 -12.11 -0.71 -20.24
N THR A 150 -11.13 -0.37 -19.41
CA THR A 150 -10.35 -1.31 -18.60
C THR A 150 -10.28 -0.81 -17.15
N ALA A 151 -10.53 -1.71 -16.20
CA ALA A 151 -10.33 -1.45 -14.78
C ALA A 151 -9.17 -2.30 -14.27
N ILE A 152 -8.24 -1.68 -13.55
CA ILE A 152 -7.10 -2.31 -12.88
C ILE A 152 -7.36 -2.25 -11.38
N ASP A 153 -7.50 -3.42 -10.76
CA ASP A 153 -7.58 -3.54 -9.31
C ASP A 153 -6.17 -3.55 -8.71
N ALA A 154 -5.83 -2.47 -8.02
CA ALA A 154 -4.61 -2.30 -7.26
C ALA A 154 -4.90 -1.84 -5.82
N SER A 155 -6.11 -2.17 -5.32
CA SER A 155 -6.61 -1.76 -4.00
C SER A 155 -5.84 -2.36 -2.83
N GLY A 156 -5.03 -3.39 -3.08
CA GLY A 156 -4.28 -4.13 -2.07
C GLY A 156 -5.03 -5.36 -1.57
N ASP A 157 -6.34 -5.27 -1.42
CA ASP A 157 -7.21 -6.35 -0.92
C ASP A 157 -8.11 -6.98 -2.00
N GLY A 158 -7.98 -6.56 -3.26
CA GLY A 158 -8.77 -7.09 -4.37
C GLY A 158 -10.23 -6.61 -4.36
N ASP A 159 -10.47 -5.39 -3.94
CA ASP A 159 -11.80 -4.82 -3.73
C ASP A 159 -12.68 -4.83 -4.99
N VAL A 160 -12.10 -4.52 -6.14
CA VAL A 160 -12.82 -4.52 -7.42
C VAL A 160 -13.07 -5.95 -7.88
N ALA A 161 -12.06 -6.81 -7.81
CA ALA A 161 -12.15 -8.21 -8.20
C ALA A 161 -13.20 -8.96 -7.37
N ALA A 162 -13.20 -8.78 -6.05
CA ALA A 162 -14.17 -9.40 -5.15
C ALA A 162 -15.62 -8.97 -5.47
N ARG A 163 -15.83 -7.67 -5.71
CA ARG A 163 -17.16 -7.15 -6.08
C ARG A 163 -17.60 -7.57 -7.49
N ALA A 164 -16.65 -7.84 -8.37
CA ALA A 164 -16.91 -8.40 -9.70
C ALA A 164 -17.14 -9.92 -9.69
N ASN A 165 -17.20 -10.54 -8.52
CA ASN A 165 -17.34 -12.00 -8.34
C ASN A 165 -16.21 -12.80 -8.99
N VAL A 166 -15.00 -12.24 -9.11
CA VAL A 166 -13.83 -12.99 -9.53
C VAL A 166 -13.46 -13.97 -8.41
N PRO A 167 -13.24 -15.26 -8.70
CA PRO A 167 -12.82 -16.22 -7.67
C PRO A 167 -11.53 -15.80 -6.98
N PHE A 168 -11.50 -15.84 -5.67
CA PHE A 168 -10.31 -15.55 -4.86
C PHE A 168 -10.25 -16.46 -3.63
N THR A 169 -9.06 -16.53 -3.01
CA THR A 169 -8.85 -17.22 -1.74
C THR A 169 -8.72 -16.20 -0.63
N LEU A 170 -9.43 -16.40 0.47
CA LEU A 170 -9.36 -15.54 1.65
C LEU A 170 -8.62 -16.28 2.77
N GLY A 171 -7.50 -15.71 3.20
CA GLY A 171 -6.63 -16.34 4.18
C GLY A 171 -5.90 -17.57 3.63
N ARG A 172 -5.13 -18.25 4.48
CA ARG A 172 -4.43 -19.45 4.09
C ARG A 172 -5.34 -20.68 4.13
N GLU A 173 -4.96 -21.69 3.34
CA GLU A 173 -5.67 -22.96 3.32
C GLU A 173 -5.62 -23.63 4.71
N GLY A 174 -6.74 -24.18 5.13
CA GLY A 174 -6.90 -24.98 6.35
C GLY A 174 -7.50 -24.23 7.53
N ASP A 175 -6.98 -23.06 7.92
CA ASP A 175 -7.46 -22.28 9.06
C ASP A 175 -7.98 -20.88 8.72
N HIS A 176 -7.90 -20.49 7.44
CA HIS A 176 -8.26 -19.16 6.95
C HIS A 176 -7.51 -18.01 7.64
N GLY A 177 -6.36 -18.30 8.26
CA GLY A 177 -5.53 -17.31 8.93
C GLY A 177 -5.04 -16.23 7.97
N MET A 178 -5.27 -14.97 8.33
CA MET A 178 -4.81 -13.81 7.56
C MET A 178 -3.39 -13.41 7.97
N GLN A 179 -2.74 -12.63 7.13
CA GLN A 179 -1.45 -12.03 7.45
C GLN A 179 -1.60 -11.15 8.70
N PRO A 180 -0.62 -11.17 9.61
CA PRO A 180 -0.58 -10.23 10.73
C PRO A 180 -0.64 -8.79 10.26
N VAL A 181 -1.37 -7.97 10.99
CA VAL A 181 -1.35 -6.52 10.79
C VAL A 181 -0.35 -5.87 11.73
N THR A 182 0.20 -4.72 11.35
CA THR A 182 1.15 -3.97 12.18
C THR A 182 0.96 -2.46 11.95
N ILE A 183 1.29 -1.68 12.96
CA ILE A 183 1.48 -0.24 12.83
C ILE A 183 2.97 0.04 12.86
N MET A 184 3.53 0.54 11.77
CA MET A 184 4.90 1.01 11.74
C MET A 184 4.99 2.43 12.29
N PHE A 185 6.07 2.71 13.00
CA PHE A 185 6.33 4.05 13.56
C PHE A 185 7.82 4.37 13.50
N LYS A 186 8.14 5.65 13.60
CA LYS A 186 9.53 6.14 13.61
C LYS A 186 9.98 6.55 15.01
N VAL A 187 11.24 6.27 15.30
CA VAL A 187 11.91 6.70 16.53
C VAL A 187 13.12 7.53 16.15
N GLY A 188 13.22 8.73 16.70
CA GLY A 188 14.36 9.63 16.52
C GLY A 188 15.33 9.60 17.70
N GLY A 189 16.52 10.20 17.52
CA GLY A 189 17.55 10.27 18.55
C GLY A 189 18.29 8.95 18.80
N VAL A 190 18.25 8.04 17.82
CA VAL A 190 18.91 6.72 17.90
C VAL A 190 20.38 6.86 17.48
N ASP A 191 21.29 6.36 18.31
CA ASP A 191 22.68 6.14 17.94
C ASP A 191 22.77 4.88 17.06
N THR A 192 22.65 5.04 15.75
CA THR A 192 22.61 3.92 14.79
C THR A 192 23.94 3.17 14.70
N ALA A 193 25.06 3.76 15.14
CA ALA A 193 26.34 3.07 15.22
C ALA A 193 26.38 2.03 16.36
N ARG A 194 25.52 2.16 17.35
CA ARG A 194 25.46 1.29 18.54
C ARG A 194 24.17 0.46 18.61
N ALA A 195 23.10 0.91 17.94
CA ALA A 195 21.82 0.26 18.01
C ALA A 195 21.84 -1.09 17.24
N PRO A 196 21.31 -2.17 17.81
CA PRO A 196 21.04 -3.38 17.05
C PRO A 196 19.90 -3.11 16.09
N LEU A 197 20.11 -3.30 14.78
CA LEU A 197 19.14 -3.02 13.73
C LEU A 197 18.85 -4.30 12.92
N PRO A 198 18.05 -5.24 13.44
CA PRO A 198 17.67 -6.45 12.73
C PRO A 198 16.69 -6.11 11.59
N GLY A 199 17.16 -6.20 10.36
CA GLY A 199 16.38 -5.90 9.15
C GLY A 199 15.58 -7.09 8.61
N SER A 200 15.73 -8.29 9.17
CA SER A 200 14.98 -9.48 8.79
C SER A 200 14.70 -10.39 9.98
N PHE A 201 13.72 -11.28 9.82
CA PHE A 201 13.37 -12.27 10.85
C PHE A 201 14.48 -13.29 11.13
N GLU A 202 15.35 -13.53 10.15
CA GLU A 202 16.48 -14.44 10.27
C GLU A 202 17.71 -13.77 10.88
N THR A 203 17.70 -12.45 11.04
CA THR A 203 18.84 -11.74 11.59
C THR A 203 18.94 -11.99 13.10
N THR A 204 19.93 -12.75 13.52
CA THR A 204 20.27 -12.95 14.92
C THR A 204 21.17 -11.82 15.40
N VAL A 205 20.77 -11.15 16.48
CA VAL A 205 21.53 -10.07 17.10
C VAL A 205 21.66 -10.33 18.59
N ASP A 206 22.89 -10.57 19.05
CA ASP A 206 23.19 -10.71 20.46
C ASP A 206 23.35 -9.34 21.13
N THR A 207 22.71 -9.18 22.27
CA THR A 207 22.83 -7.99 23.12
C THR A 207 23.45 -8.38 24.47
N ALA A 208 23.84 -7.40 25.26
CA ALA A 208 24.32 -7.64 26.63
C ALA A 208 23.30 -8.34 27.56
N LYS A 209 22.01 -8.38 27.14
CA LYS A 209 20.91 -8.97 27.91
C LYS A 209 20.39 -10.29 27.29
N GLY A 210 20.95 -10.75 26.17
CA GLY A 210 20.56 -11.93 25.46
C GLY A 210 20.24 -11.65 23.97
N GLU A 211 19.81 -12.67 23.26
CA GLU A 211 19.42 -12.56 21.85
C GLU A 211 18.15 -11.69 21.71
N LEU A 212 18.18 -10.71 20.79
CA LEU A 212 17.18 -9.67 20.68
C LEU A 212 15.77 -10.21 20.41
N GLN A 213 15.63 -11.17 19.49
CA GLN A 213 14.30 -11.73 19.15
C GLN A 213 13.75 -12.59 20.31
N ALA A 214 14.60 -13.24 21.08
CA ALA A 214 14.19 -13.96 22.29
C ALA A 214 13.70 -12.99 23.37
N LEU A 215 14.42 -11.88 23.57
CA LEU A 215 13.98 -10.81 24.47
C LEU A 215 12.69 -10.15 24.01
N ALA A 216 12.51 -9.98 22.71
CA ALA A 216 11.27 -9.44 22.15
C ALA A 216 10.06 -10.33 22.47
N ARG A 217 10.20 -11.65 22.27
CA ARG A 217 9.13 -12.61 22.63
C ARG A 217 8.80 -12.63 24.11
N GLU A 218 9.78 -12.37 24.97
CA GLU A 218 9.58 -12.33 26.42
C GLU A 218 8.95 -11.02 26.90
N LYS A 219 9.31 -9.88 26.29
CA LYS A 219 9.00 -8.56 26.83
C LYS A 219 7.85 -7.84 26.11
N LEU A 220 7.65 -8.12 24.84
CA LEU A 220 6.56 -7.49 24.08
C LEU A 220 5.22 -8.18 24.36
N PRO A 221 4.13 -7.43 24.33
CA PRO A 221 2.79 -8.03 24.43
C PRO A 221 2.56 -9.07 23.31
N HIS A 222 2.05 -10.24 23.68
CA HIS A 222 1.62 -11.23 22.67
C HIS A 222 0.53 -10.63 21.76
N PRO A 223 0.56 -10.83 20.44
CA PRO A 223 1.47 -11.71 19.68
C PRO A 223 2.71 -11.00 19.11
N ALA A 224 2.98 -9.76 19.46
CA ALA A 224 4.19 -9.06 19.03
C ALA A 224 5.41 -9.79 19.60
N GLY A 225 6.20 -10.43 18.76
CA GLY A 225 7.33 -11.26 19.19
C GLY A 225 8.56 -11.11 18.27
N HIS A 226 8.48 -10.22 17.29
CA HIS A 226 9.57 -9.92 16.39
C HIS A 226 9.86 -8.43 16.40
N VAL A 227 11.16 -8.10 16.43
CA VAL A 227 11.65 -6.74 16.30
C VAL A 227 12.34 -6.59 14.96
N LEU A 228 11.79 -5.75 14.11
CA LEU A 228 12.40 -5.34 12.85
C LEU A 228 12.62 -3.84 12.90
N LEU A 229 13.87 -3.43 12.74
CA LEU A 229 14.30 -2.05 12.86
C LEU A 229 15.10 -1.68 11.61
N TYR A 230 14.69 -0.62 10.96
CA TYR A 230 15.27 -0.19 9.70
C TYR A 230 15.80 1.24 9.82
N GLU A 231 17.00 1.46 9.32
CA GLU A 231 17.49 2.83 9.11
C GLU A 231 16.61 3.56 8.11
N THR A 232 16.44 4.85 8.32
CA THR A 232 15.79 5.74 7.37
C THR A 232 16.84 6.62 6.66
N THR A 233 16.40 7.44 5.74
CA THR A 233 17.26 8.47 5.11
C THR A 233 17.64 9.61 6.05
N LEU A 234 16.98 9.70 7.21
CA LEU A 234 17.26 10.73 8.23
C LEU A 234 18.20 10.18 9.28
N PRO A 235 19.36 10.83 9.54
CA PRO A 235 20.31 10.38 10.55
C PRO A 235 19.68 10.24 11.93
N GLY A 236 19.92 9.12 12.58
CA GLY A 236 19.40 8.84 13.93
C GLY A 236 17.89 8.59 14.00
N VAL A 237 17.23 8.41 12.86
CA VAL A 237 15.81 8.02 12.79
C VAL A 237 15.70 6.61 12.24
N ILE A 238 14.97 5.74 12.93
CA ILE A 238 14.69 4.38 12.52
C ILE A 238 13.19 4.15 12.36
N THR A 239 12.82 3.25 11.47
CA THR A 239 11.45 2.71 11.39
C THR A 239 11.37 1.42 12.17
N CYS A 240 10.34 1.31 13.00
CA CYS A 240 10.04 0.13 13.80
C CYS A 240 8.87 -0.63 13.21
N ASN A 241 9.07 -1.92 12.94
CA ASN A 241 8.03 -2.88 12.58
C ASN A 241 8.06 -4.00 13.62
N MET A 242 7.31 -3.83 14.71
CA MET A 242 7.39 -4.70 15.87
C MET A 242 6.07 -4.83 16.66
N THR A 243 4.95 -4.37 16.08
CA THR A 243 3.65 -4.34 16.73
C THR A 243 2.65 -5.27 16.06
N ASN A 244 3.11 -6.45 15.64
CA ASN A 244 2.27 -7.42 14.96
C ASN A 244 1.06 -7.82 15.81
N CYS A 245 -0.12 -7.83 15.18
CA CYS A 245 -1.34 -8.43 15.73
C CYS A 245 -1.75 -9.59 14.83
N THR A 246 -1.99 -10.75 15.43
CA THR A 246 -2.55 -11.95 14.77
C THR A 246 -4.03 -12.11 15.11
N ASP A 247 -4.68 -13.06 14.47
CA ASP A 247 -6.10 -13.35 14.69
C ASP A 247 -7.01 -12.14 14.42
N ILE A 248 -6.59 -11.34 13.45
CA ILE A 248 -7.27 -10.15 12.96
C ILE A 248 -7.81 -10.45 11.56
N ASN A 249 -9.07 -10.14 11.33
CA ASN A 249 -9.61 -10.09 9.97
C ASN A 249 -9.42 -8.68 9.40
N GLY A 250 -8.44 -8.51 8.50
CA GLY A 250 -8.12 -7.23 7.88
C GLY A 250 -9.25 -6.61 7.04
N LEU A 251 -10.33 -7.36 6.77
CA LEU A 251 -11.52 -6.86 6.08
C LEU A 251 -12.59 -6.31 7.04
N ARG A 252 -12.35 -6.36 8.34
CA ARG A 252 -13.28 -5.89 9.36
C ARG A 252 -12.74 -4.69 10.09
N ALA A 253 -13.41 -3.56 9.94
CA ALA A 253 -13.01 -2.30 10.57
C ALA A 253 -12.95 -2.42 12.11
N GLU A 254 -13.83 -3.24 12.69
CA GLU A 254 -13.85 -3.50 14.13
C GLU A 254 -12.58 -4.20 14.60
N ASP A 255 -12.05 -5.11 13.80
CA ASP A 255 -10.81 -5.83 14.12
C ASP A 255 -9.58 -4.91 13.96
N LEU A 256 -9.61 -4.00 12.98
CA LEU A 256 -8.54 -3.02 12.75
C LEU A 256 -8.52 -1.85 13.75
N THR A 257 -9.56 -1.71 14.57
CA THR A 257 -9.72 -0.61 15.55
C THR A 257 -9.56 -1.06 17.01
N ARG A 258 -9.31 -2.30 17.23
CA ARG A 258 -9.12 -2.89 18.60
C ARG A 258 -7.88 -2.38 19.34
#